data_fea6a8200ccd45c07bb5c9f442faa2b4
#
_entry.id   fea6a8200ccd45c07bb5c9f442faa2b4
#
_cell.length_a   1.000
_cell.length_b   1.000
_cell.length_c   1.000
_cell.angle_alpha   90.00
_cell.angle_beta   90.00
_cell.angle_gamma   90.00
#
_symmetry.space_group_name_H-M   'P 1'
#
loop_
_entity.id
_entity.type
_entity.pdbx_description
1 polymer ?
#
loop_
_entity_poly.entity_id
_entity_poly.type
_entity_poly.pdbx_seq_one_letter_code
_entity_poly.pdbx_strand_id
1 'polypeptide(L)'
;MFNTTSQQVSNYTIATPVYEGPLDLLLQLIERAELDITKLSLAQVTDQYLEYIHNLAELAADEVSAFLVIAAKLLQIKSEAL
;
A
#
# COMPACT_ATOMS: atom_id res chain seq x y z
N MET A 1 9.43 30.27 -10.61
CA MET A 1 9.48 29.77 -9.88
C MET A 1 9.47 29.25 -9.65
N PHE A 2 9.44 29.44 -9.81
CA PHE A 2 9.53 28.75 -9.19
C PHE A 2 9.21 28.07 -8.87
N ASN A 3 8.92 28.48 -9.34
CA ASN A 3 8.82 27.81 -8.74
C ASN A 3 8.79 27.15 -8.67
N THR A 4 8.76 27.35 -8.87
CA THR A 4 8.84 26.62 -8.32
C THR A 4 9.01 26.05 -7.99
N THR A 5 9.01 26.30 -7.91
CA THR A 5 9.21 25.58 -7.23
C THR A 5 9.03 25.06 -6.70
N SER A 6 8.93 25.34 -6.52
CA SER A 6 8.77 24.66 -5.81
C SER A 6 8.32 24.08 -5.75
N GLN A 7 8.21 24.34 -5.66
CA GLN A 7 7.80 23.51 -5.47
C GLN A 7 8.01 22.76 -5.80
N GLN A 8 8.50 22.80 -5.87
CA GLN A 8 8.74 21.80 -5.99
C GLN A 8 9.18 21.12 -5.59
N VAL A 9 9.38 21.31 -5.10
CA VAL A 9 9.69 20.41 -4.63
C VAL A 9 9.51 19.70 -4.19
N SER A 10 9.37 19.78 -3.88
CA SER A 10 9.10 18.85 -3.51
C SER A 10 8.59 18.18 -3.94
N ASN A 11 8.51 18.29 -4.19
CA ASN A 11 7.98 17.48 -4.52
C ASN A 11 8.29 16.65 -5.09
N TYR A 12 8.91 16.60 -5.32
CA TYR A 12 9.26 15.60 -5.68
C TYR A 12 9.34 14.65 -4.87
N THR A 13 9.63 14.72 -4.35
CA THR A 13 9.74 14.15 -3.30
C THR A 13 8.70 13.40 -2.92
N ILE A 14 7.87 13.60 -3.19
CA ILE A 14 6.88 13.03 -2.86
C ILE A 14 6.50 11.96 -3.60
N ALA A 15 7.32 11.38 -4.19
CA ALA A 15 7.05 10.31 -5.05
C ALA A 15 6.53 9.10 -4.32
N THR A 16 6.93 8.88 -3.10
CA THR A 16 6.53 7.70 -2.36
C THR A 16 5.61 8.08 -1.23
N PRO A 17 4.34 7.69 -1.29
CA PRO A 17 3.43 8.00 -0.19
C PRO A 17 3.87 7.30 1.08
N VAL A 18 3.63 7.96 2.20
CA VAL A 18 3.93 7.41 3.50
C VAL A 18 2.65 6.91 4.12
N TYR A 19 2.63 5.65 4.53
CA TYR A 19 1.48 5.03 5.18
C TYR A 19 1.79 4.81 6.64
N GLU A 20 0.77 4.99 7.50
CA GLU A 20 0.96 4.82 8.92
C GLU A 20 1.02 3.34 9.32
N GLY A 21 0.61 2.46 8.43
CA GLY A 21 0.67 1.04 8.69
C GLY A 21 -0.03 0.28 7.61
N PRO A 22 -0.10 -1.07 7.76
CA PRO A 22 -0.69 -1.89 6.71
C PRO A 22 -2.17 -1.63 6.47
N LEU A 23 -2.92 -1.27 7.51
CA LEU A 23 -4.34 -0.99 7.33
C LEU A 23 -4.56 0.31 6.58
N ASP A 24 -3.72 1.32 6.83
CA ASP A 24 -3.79 2.57 6.09
C ASP A 24 -3.49 2.33 4.61
N LEU A 25 -2.49 1.51 4.33
CA LEU A 25 -2.15 1.16 2.95
C LEU A 25 -3.34 0.48 2.27
N LEU A 26 -3.98 -0.49 2.95
CA LEU A 26 -5.11 -1.19 2.38
C LEU A 26 -6.27 -0.25 2.09
N LEU A 27 -6.58 0.65 3.02
CA LEU A 27 -7.65 1.61 2.81
C LEU A 27 -7.40 2.46 1.59
N GLN A 28 -6.17 2.90 1.41
CA GLN A 28 -5.85 3.73 0.25
C GLN A 28 -5.90 2.95 -1.06
N LEU A 29 -5.49 1.69 -1.04
CA LEU A 29 -5.60 0.86 -2.24
C LEU A 29 -7.07 0.65 -2.63
N ILE A 30 -7.91 0.39 -1.64
CA ILE A 30 -9.33 0.17 -1.88
C ILE A 30 -9.99 1.46 -2.37
N GLU A 31 -9.67 2.59 -1.76
CA GLU A 31 -10.23 3.87 -2.18
C GLU A 31 -9.80 4.23 -3.59
N ARG A 32 -8.53 4.00 -3.92
CA ARG A 32 -8.01 4.31 -5.23
C ARG A 32 -8.66 3.46 -6.30
N ALA A 33 -9.02 2.24 -5.96
CA ALA A 33 -9.72 1.34 -6.87
C ALA A 33 -11.25 1.57 -6.86
N GLU A 34 -11.73 2.48 -6.03
CA GLU A 34 -13.15 2.81 -5.91
C GLU A 34 -13.98 1.59 -5.52
N LEU A 35 -13.48 0.83 -4.56
CA LEU A 35 -14.14 -0.37 -4.07
C LEU A 35 -14.67 -0.16 -2.66
N ASP A 36 -15.66 -0.96 -2.28
CA ASP A 36 -16.13 -0.99 -0.91
C ASP A 36 -15.27 -1.96 -0.10
N ILE A 37 -15.26 -1.82 1.22
CA ILE A 37 -14.48 -2.70 2.08
C ILE A 37 -15.23 -4.01 2.24
N THR A 38 -14.83 -5.00 1.49
CA THR A 38 -15.39 -6.35 1.53
C THR A 38 -14.26 -7.35 1.36
N LYS A 39 -14.55 -8.63 1.61
CA LYS A 39 -13.55 -9.67 1.38
C LYS A 39 -13.12 -9.71 -0.09
N LEU A 40 -14.07 -9.53 -0.98
CA LEU A 40 -13.76 -9.54 -2.41
C LEU A 40 -12.84 -8.37 -2.78
N SER A 41 -13.11 -7.19 -2.22
CA SER A 41 -12.26 -6.03 -2.47
C SER A 41 -10.85 -6.24 -1.93
N LEU A 42 -10.73 -6.83 -0.74
CA LEU A 42 -9.42 -7.14 -0.18
C LEU A 42 -8.68 -8.13 -1.07
N ALA A 43 -9.38 -9.13 -1.61
CA ALA A 43 -8.76 -10.07 -2.52
C ALA A 43 -8.25 -9.37 -3.79
N GLN A 44 -9.00 -8.37 -4.26
CA GLN A 44 -8.64 -7.67 -5.49
C GLN A 44 -7.38 -6.82 -5.34
N VAL A 45 -7.15 -6.25 -4.15
CA VAL A 45 -5.97 -5.39 -3.95
C VAL A 45 -4.78 -6.14 -3.38
N THR A 46 -4.91 -7.44 -3.16
CA THR A 46 -3.85 -8.24 -2.54
C THR A 46 -2.54 -8.15 -3.33
N ASP A 47 -2.60 -8.27 -4.64
CA ASP A 47 -1.38 -8.26 -5.46
C ASP A 47 -0.66 -6.92 -5.36
N GLN A 48 -1.40 -5.82 -5.35
CA GLN A 48 -0.82 -4.49 -5.21
C GLN A 48 -0.20 -4.32 -3.83
N TYR A 49 -0.85 -4.86 -2.81
CA TYR A 49 -0.33 -4.83 -1.45
C TYR A 49 0.98 -5.59 -1.36
N LEU A 50 1.03 -6.78 -1.95
CA LEU A 50 2.25 -7.59 -1.93
C LEU A 50 3.40 -6.91 -2.66
N GLU A 51 3.10 -6.24 -3.74
CA GLU A 51 4.11 -5.50 -4.48
C GLU A 51 4.69 -4.37 -3.64
N TYR A 52 3.83 -3.67 -2.90
CA TYR A 52 4.29 -2.61 -2.01
C TYR A 52 5.22 -3.17 -0.94
N ILE A 53 4.87 -4.31 -0.35
CA ILE A 53 5.70 -4.93 0.69
C ILE A 53 7.05 -5.34 0.13
N HIS A 54 7.07 -5.85 -1.09
CA HIS A 54 8.32 -6.26 -1.72
C HIS A 54 9.27 -5.05 -1.82
N ASN A 55 8.75 -3.91 -2.24
CA ASN A 55 9.56 -2.70 -2.33
C ASN A 55 9.94 -2.18 -0.95
N LEU A 56 9.04 -2.26 0.01
CA LEU A 56 9.31 -1.82 1.37
C LEU A 56 10.42 -2.65 2.01
N ALA A 57 10.43 -3.95 1.76
CA ALA A 57 11.44 -4.83 2.33
C ALA A 57 12.83 -4.48 1.85
N GLU A 58 12.95 -3.94 0.65
CA GLU A 58 14.24 -3.51 0.12
C GLU A 58 14.72 -2.21 0.75
N LEU A 59 13.79 -1.36 1.19
CA LEU A 59 14.12 -0.04 1.69
C LEU A 59 14.12 0.05 3.21
N ALA A 60 13.30 -0.74 3.86
CA ALA A 60 13.11 -0.67 5.30
C ALA A 60 12.71 -2.04 5.84
N ALA A 61 13.65 -2.97 5.79
CA ALA A 61 13.37 -4.36 6.14
C ALA A 61 12.84 -4.53 7.56
N ASP A 62 13.26 -3.66 8.47
CA ASP A 62 12.84 -3.77 9.87
C ASP A 62 11.40 -3.31 10.10
N GLU A 63 10.80 -2.63 9.12
CA GLU A 63 9.43 -2.16 9.26
C GLU A 63 8.42 -3.07 8.59
N VAL A 64 8.88 -4.12 7.94
CA VAL A 64 8.00 -4.94 7.12
C VAL A 64 7.17 -5.94 7.91
N SER A 65 7.55 -6.23 9.16
CA SER A 65 6.90 -7.29 9.94
C SER A 65 5.39 -7.13 10.06
N ALA A 66 4.93 -5.94 10.44
CA ALA A 66 3.51 -5.71 10.62
C ALA A 66 2.77 -5.89 9.29
N PHE A 67 3.41 -5.48 8.20
CA PHE A 67 2.82 -5.63 6.88
C PHE A 67 2.72 -7.09 6.47
N LEU A 68 3.69 -7.92 6.87
CA LEU A 68 3.68 -9.35 6.54
C LEU A 68 2.56 -10.10 7.24
N VAL A 69 2.23 -9.69 8.46
CA VAL A 69 1.10 -10.30 9.17
C VAL A 69 -0.19 -10.10 8.40
N ILE A 70 -0.39 -8.89 7.91
CA ILE A 70 -1.59 -8.58 7.12
C ILE A 70 -1.52 -9.27 5.75
N ALA A 71 -0.33 -9.36 5.16
CA ALA A 71 -0.16 -10.06 3.89
C ALA A 71 -0.65 -11.51 3.98
N ALA A 72 -0.31 -12.19 5.09
CA ALA A 72 -0.75 -13.58 5.27
C ALA A 72 -2.28 -13.67 5.30
N LYS A 73 -2.91 -12.70 5.99
CA LYS A 73 -4.37 -12.68 6.04
C LYS A 73 -4.99 -12.40 4.68
N LEU A 74 -4.39 -11.51 3.90
CA LEU A 74 -4.88 -11.20 2.57
C LEU A 74 -4.77 -12.40 1.63
N LEU A 75 -3.68 -13.14 1.73
CA LEU A 75 -3.52 -14.34 0.92
C LEU A 75 -4.58 -15.38 1.25
N GLN A 76 -4.91 -15.53 2.53
CA GLN A 76 -5.95 -16.43 2.95
C GLN A 76 -7.31 -15.99 2.39
N ILE A 77 -7.62 -14.71 2.49
CA ILE A 77 -8.87 -14.16 1.98
C ILE A 77 -8.97 -14.36 0.47
N LYS A 78 -7.89 -14.11 -0.24
CA LYS A 78 -7.87 -14.28 -1.70
C LYS A 78 -8.14 -15.74 -2.06
N SER A 79 -7.54 -16.64 -1.32
CA SER A 79 -7.74 -18.07 -1.55
C SER A 79 -9.20 -18.47 -1.35
N GLU A 80 -9.85 -17.90 -0.35
CA GLU A 80 -11.26 -18.20 -0.06
C GLU A 80 -12.21 -17.55 -1.05
N ALA A 81 -11.84 -16.43 -1.62
CA ALA A 81 -12.72 -15.68 -2.51
C ALA A 81 -12.73 -16.22 -3.93
N LEU A 82 -11.80 -17.09 -4.26
CA LEU A 82 -11.76 -17.71 -5.58
C LEU A 82 -12.72 -18.94 -5.68
#